data_4e8a07c1de3da1ce2e81b8a46299772f
#
_entry.id   4e8a07c1de3da1ce2e81b8a46299772f
#
_cell.length_a   1.000
_cell.length_b   1.000
_cell.length_c   1.000
_cell.angle_alpha   90.00
_cell.angle_beta   90.00
_cell.angle_gamma   90.00
#
_symmetry.space_group_name_H-M   'P 1'
#
loop_
_entity.id
_entity.type
_entity.pdbx_description
1 polymer ?
#
loop_
_entity_poly.entity_id
_entity_poly.type
_entity_poly.pdbx_seq_one_letter_code
_entity_poly.pdbx_strand_id
1 'polypeptide(L)'
;MAHGLAASRYGQYRLSHTRPDSATEPDTCPLHVELRVPQGTTVEAPFAGVVHHPSTGVLQLDGPQLSVRLWGVTPSLHSGAALVKGQVLGSVSGPLIVQLSRGASIDAPLFCTPSRAAAWQALCPSPAALLGLACDAEAELDGATLLARRDASFARTQKHYYVDPPRIERGWRNHLIDMQGRSYLDMLNNVAVLGHGHPRMAAVASRQWSLLNTNSRFNYAAVAEFSERLLKLSPDGMDRVFLVNSGSEANDLAIRLAWAYSGGRDMLSVLEAYHGWTVGADSVSTSIADNPKALSSRPDWVHPVTAPNTYRGEFRGPDSAPDYVRSVEHNLAKIAEQKRQLAGFICEPVYGNAGGISLPPGYLKQVYGMVRAQGGVCIADEVQVGYGRMGDFFWGFEEQGVVPDIITMAKGMGNGQPLGAVITRREIAEALEAEGYFFSSAGGSPVSCQVGMAVLDVMQEEKLWENAQVVGGHFKKRLEALIDIHPLVGAVHGSGFYLGVELIRNRETLEPATEETTALCDRLRELGIFMQPTGDYLNILKIKPPMVTSRQSVDFFVDMLSKVLAEGL
;
A
#
# COMPACT_ATOMS: atom_id res chain seq x y z
N MET A 1 16.85 13.63 -30.41
CA MET A 1 17.90 12.66 -30.01
C MET A 1 18.88 12.58 -31.14
N ALA A 2 20.06 13.17 -30.95
CA ALA A 2 21.12 13.13 -31.96
C ALA A 2 21.70 11.71 -32.01
N HIS A 3 21.57 11.11 -33.17
CA HIS A 3 22.38 10.00 -33.66
C HIS A 3 22.84 8.89 -32.71
N GLY A 4 21.95 8.00 -32.30
CA GLY A 4 22.28 6.58 -32.08
C GLY A 4 23.23 6.19 -30.94
N LEU A 5 23.81 7.13 -30.21
CA LEU A 5 24.69 6.86 -29.08
C LEU A 5 23.92 6.96 -27.77
N ALA A 6 23.91 5.90 -27.00
CA ALA A 6 23.35 5.89 -25.65
C ALA A 6 24.31 5.16 -24.71
N ALA A 7 24.45 5.68 -23.50
CA ALA A 7 25.25 5.07 -22.45
C ALA A 7 24.38 4.82 -21.22
N SER A 8 24.52 3.66 -20.60
CA SER A 8 23.97 3.43 -19.27
C SER A 8 24.79 4.15 -18.21
N ARG A 9 24.18 4.49 -17.06
CA ARG A 9 24.92 5.13 -15.96
C ARG A 9 25.62 4.09 -15.09
N TYR A 10 26.89 4.30 -14.81
CA TYR A 10 27.66 3.50 -13.88
C TYR A 10 27.14 3.68 -12.46
N GLY A 11 26.99 2.59 -11.70
CA GLY A 11 26.55 2.62 -10.31
C GLY A 11 25.04 2.86 -10.11
N GLN A 12 24.30 3.25 -11.14
CA GLN A 12 22.84 3.40 -11.05
C GLN A 12 22.17 2.01 -11.13
N TYR A 13 21.34 1.67 -10.14
CA TYR A 13 20.68 0.38 -10.08
C TYR A 13 19.89 0.04 -11.36
N ARG A 14 19.74 -1.26 -11.62
CA ARG A 14 19.01 -1.78 -12.79
C ARG A 14 17.75 -2.53 -12.35
N LEU A 15 16.58 -2.05 -12.81
CA LEU A 15 15.30 -2.71 -12.58
C LEU A 15 15.25 -4.15 -13.09
N SER A 16 15.99 -4.46 -14.16
CA SER A 16 16.10 -5.83 -14.70
C SER A 16 16.72 -6.83 -13.71
N HIS A 17 17.38 -6.35 -12.67
CA HIS A 17 17.97 -7.16 -11.60
C HIS A 17 17.19 -7.14 -10.29
N THR A 18 16.12 -6.34 -10.22
CA THR A 18 15.18 -6.36 -9.09
C THR A 18 14.51 -7.74 -8.98
N ARG A 19 14.38 -8.25 -7.76
CA ARG A 19 13.77 -9.57 -7.48
C ARG A 19 12.56 -9.37 -6.57
N PRO A 20 11.34 -9.44 -7.12
CA PRO A 20 10.12 -9.50 -6.29
C PRO A 20 10.08 -10.82 -5.50
N ASP A 21 9.35 -10.80 -4.39
CA ASP A 21 9.17 -11.94 -3.47
C ASP A 21 10.51 -12.63 -3.11
N SER A 22 11.49 -11.84 -2.66
CA SER A 22 12.84 -12.30 -2.33
C SER A 22 13.32 -11.73 -1.00
N ALA A 23 13.74 -12.61 -0.10
CA ALA A 23 14.34 -12.24 1.17
C ALA A 23 15.82 -11.80 1.02
N THR A 24 16.43 -12.03 -0.13
CA THR A 24 17.84 -11.70 -0.38
C THR A 24 17.99 -10.38 -1.12
N GLU A 25 19.04 -9.65 -0.79
CA GLU A 25 19.40 -8.43 -1.48
C GLU A 25 19.74 -8.72 -2.95
N PRO A 26 19.14 -8.00 -3.94
CA PRO A 26 19.41 -8.24 -5.35
C PRO A 26 20.71 -7.60 -5.83
N ASP A 27 21.34 -8.20 -6.85
CA ASP A 27 22.54 -7.67 -7.50
C ASP A 27 22.16 -6.57 -8.50
N THR A 28 21.75 -5.41 -8.02
CA THR A 28 21.20 -4.31 -8.85
C THR A 28 22.23 -3.28 -9.27
N CYS A 29 23.40 -3.21 -8.58
CA CYS A 29 24.41 -2.19 -8.81
C CYS A 29 25.38 -2.61 -9.92
N PRO A 30 25.40 -1.96 -11.10
CA PRO A 30 26.32 -2.27 -12.19
C PRO A 30 27.73 -1.75 -11.90
N LEU A 31 28.71 -2.59 -12.21
CA LEU A 31 30.14 -2.27 -12.17
C LEU A 31 30.72 -2.05 -13.59
N HIS A 32 29.87 -1.67 -14.52
CA HIS A 32 30.18 -1.47 -15.94
C HIS A 32 29.31 -0.35 -16.53
N VAL A 33 29.65 0.08 -17.72
CA VAL A 33 28.81 0.91 -18.59
C VAL A 33 28.46 0.11 -19.83
N GLU A 34 27.19 0.12 -20.22
CA GLU A 34 26.71 -0.40 -21.49
C GLU A 34 26.53 0.74 -22.48
N LEU A 35 27.11 0.59 -23.67
CA LEU A 35 27.08 1.57 -24.76
C LEU A 35 26.30 0.99 -25.94
N ARG A 36 25.38 1.78 -26.48
CA ARG A 36 24.81 1.54 -27.80
C ARG A 36 25.55 2.38 -28.81
N VAL A 37 26.38 1.73 -29.61
CA VAL A 37 27.14 2.32 -30.71
C VAL A 37 26.86 1.54 -32.00
N PRO A 38 27.03 2.13 -33.20
CA PRO A 38 26.80 1.41 -34.45
C PRO A 38 27.67 0.16 -34.54
N GLN A 39 27.11 -0.90 -35.13
CA GLN A 39 27.82 -2.14 -35.40
C GLN A 39 28.98 -1.84 -36.39
N GLY A 40 30.12 -2.48 -36.21
CA GLY A 40 31.33 -2.23 -36.99
C GLY A 40 32.19 -1.04 -36.52
N THR A 41 31.73 -0.29 -35.48
CA THR A 41 32.56 0.79 -34.90
C THR A 41 33.89 0.24 -34.40
N THR A 42 35.00 0.85 -34.77
CA THR A 42 36.35 0.46 -34.34
C THR A 42 36.53 0.72 -32.83
N VAL A 43 37.07 -0.27 -32.13
CA VAL A 43 37.46 -0.16 -30.71
C VAL A 43 38.98 -0.13 -30.64
N GLU A 44 39.53 0.96 -30.05
CA GLU A 44 40.97 1.18 -29.91
C GLU A 44 41.42 0.96 -28.46
N ALA A 45 42.67 0.58 -28.27
CA ALA A 45 43.30 0.40 -26.98
C ALA A 45 43.41 1.75 -26.24
N PRO A 46 42.79 1.90 -25.04
CA PRO A 46 42.85 3.16 -24.30
C PRO A 46 44.23 3.43 -23.65
N PHE A 47 45.03 2.38 -23.46
CA PHE A 47 46.37 2.38 -22.88
C PHE A 47 47.21 1.23 -23.47
N ALA A 48 48.50 1.23 -23.24
CA ALA A 48 49.40 0.15 -23.62
C ALA A 48 49.19 -1.07 -22.70
N GLY A 49 49.18 -2.29 -23.24
CA GLY A 49 48.93 -3.50 -22.48
C GLY A 49 49.02 -4.77 -23.30
N VAL A 50 48.59 -5.89 -22.69
CA VAL A 50 48.54 -7.22 -23.31
C VAL A 50 47.07 -7.66 -23.43
N VAL A 51 46.70 -8.14 -24.62
CA VAL A 51 45.34 -8.66 -24.89
C VAL A 51 45.18 -10.08 -24.36
N HIS A 52 44.06 -10.35 -23.75
CA HIS A 52 43.62 -11.68 -23.30
C HIS A 52 42.19 -11.97 -23.74
N HIS A 53 41.86 -13.25 -23.90
CA HIS A 53 40.49 -13.74 -24.13
C HIS A 53 40.12 -14.70 -23.00
N PRO A 54 39.69 -14.20 -21.81
CA PRO A 54 39.46 -15.01 -20.63
C PRO A 54 38.27 -15.99 -20.81
N SER A 55 37.32 -15.64 -21.68
CA SER A 55 36.21 -16.50 -22.07
C SER A 55 35.66 -16.12 -23.44
N THR A 56 34.79 -16.95 -24.01
CA THR A 56 34.13 -16.66 -25.30
C THR A 56 33.37 -15.32 -25.21
N GLY A 57 33.63 -14.44 -26.17
CA GLY A 57 32.97 -13.12 -26.28
C GLY A 57 33.50 -12.05 -25.32
N VAL A 58 34.57 -12.31 -24.58
CA VAL A 58 35.22 -11.34 -23.68
C VAL A 58 36.63 -11.02 -24.21
N LEU A 59 36.86 -9.73 -24.43
CA LEU A 59 38.19 -9.21 -24.70
C LEU A 59 38.69 -8.45 -23.47
N GLN A 60 39.87 -8.76 -22.98
CA GLN A 60 40.51 -8.08 -21.86
C GLN A 60 41.83 -7.47 -22.31
N LEU A 61 42.09 -6.21 -21.95
CA LEU A 61 43.38 -5.54 -22.12
C LEU A 61 43.95 -5.22 -20.74
N ASP A 62 45.06 -5.84 -20.41
CA ASP A 62 45.77 -5.65 -19.15
C ASP A 62 46.89 -4.63 -19.31
N GLY A 63 46.75 -3.47 -18.68
CA GLY A 63 47.73 -2.43 -18.57
C GLY A 63 48.43 -2.43 -17.20
N PRO A 64 49.39 -1.49 -16.99
CA PRO A 64 50.22 -1.47 -15.77
C PRO A 64 49.43 -1.21 -14.48
N GLN A 65 48.31 -0.50 -14.53
CA GLN A 65 47.54 -0.09 -13.36
C GLN A 65 46.06 -0.49 -13.46
N LEU A 66 45.53 -0.60 -14.68
CA LEU A 66 44.13 -0.87 -14.98
C LEU A 66 44.03 -2.00 -15.99
N SER A 67 43.01 -2.80 -15.83
CA SER A 67 42.49 -3.74 -16.83
C SER A 67 41.15 -3.24 -17.35
N VAL A 68 40.90 -3.37 -18.65
CA VAL A 68 39.59 -3.17 -19.25
C VAL A 68 39.05 -4.48 -19.81
N ARG A 69 37.82 -4.83 -19.45
CA ARG A 69 37.07 -5.94 -20.04
C ARG A 69 35.98 -5.40 -20.95
N LEU A 70 35.86 -5.98 -22.13
CA LEU A 70 34.92 -5.59 -23.16
C LEU A 70 34.10 -6.81 -23.60
N TRP A 71 32.79 -6.62 -23.68
CA TRP A 71 31.86 -7.56 -24.30
C TRP A 71 31.21 -6.90 -25.53
N GLY A 72 30.78 -7.68 -26.51
CA GLY A 72 30.19 -7.16 -27.74
C GLY A 72 31.22 -6.61 -28.74
N VAL A 73 32.46 -7.10 -28.66
CA VAL A 73 33.56 -6.77 -29.59
C VAL A 73 34.01 -8.04 -30.29
N THR A 74 34.11 -7.99 -31.62
CA THR A 74 34.84 -8.99 -32.42
C THR A 74 36.31 -8.62 -32.40
N PRO A 75 37.19 -9.40 -31.75
CA PRO A 75 38.58 -9.08 -31.62
C PRO A 75 39.33 -9.18 -32.99
N SER A 76 40.27 -8.30 -33.21
CA SER A 76 41.18 -8.35 -34.38
C SER A 76 42.54 -8.97 -34.06
N LEU A 77 42.78 -9.33 -32.80
CA LEU A 77 44.08 -9.76 -32.28
C LEU A 77 43.96 -11.08 -31.49
N HIS A 78 45.02 -11.87 -31.47
CA HIS A 78 45.11 -13.08 -30.67
C HIS A 78 45.49 -12.77 -29.20
N SER A 79 45.16 -13.68 -28.33
CA SER A 79 45.57 -13.60 -26.90
C SER A 79 47.07 -13.62 -26.76
N GLY A 80 47.61 -12.77 -25.90
CA GLY A 80 49.08 -12.56 -25.73
C GLY A 80 49.65 -11.44 -26.57
N ALA A 81 48.91 -10.80 -27.48
CA ALA A 81 49.38 -9.68 -28.27
C ALA A 81 49.62 -8.43 -27.41
N ALA A 82 50.78 -7.83 -27.52
CA ALA A 82 51.13 -6.55 -26.88
C ALA A 82 50.68 -5.40 -27.77
N LEU A 83 50.09 -4.36 -27.14
CA LEU A 83 49.56 -3.18 -27.82
C LEU A 83 50.10 -1.87 -27.24
N VAL A 84 50.16 -0.86 -28.05
CA VAL A 84 50.30 0.54 -27.61
C VAL A 84 48.91 1.21 -27.65
N LYS A 85 48.81 2.33 -26.92
CA LYS A 85 47.60 3.16 -26.93
C LYS A 85 47.24 3.58 -28.37
N GLY A 86 45.93 3.51 -28.71
CA GLY A 86 45.38 3.89 -30.01
C GLY A 86 45.40 2.75 -31.06
N GLN A 87 46.01 1.60 -30.79
CA GLN A 87 45.93 0.46 -31.70
C GLN A 87 44.54 -0.20 -31.64
N VAL A 88 44.12 -0.76 -32.79
CA VAL A 88 42.80 -1.41 -32.93
C VAL A 88 42.74 -2.72 -32.15
N LEU A 89 41.79 -2.82 -31.25
CA LEU A 89 41.43 -4.03 -30.48
C LEU A 89 40.46 -4.91 -31.27
N GLY A 90 39.54 -4.32 -32.01
CA GLY A 90 38.50 -4.99 -32.73
C GLY A 90 37.39 -4.06 -33.21
N SER A 91 36.22 -4.62 -33.53
CA SER A 91 35.05 -3.86 -33.94
C SER A 91 33.81 -4.29 -33.14
N VAL A 92 32.89 -3.36 -32.91
CA VAL A 92 31.64 -3.60 -32.22
C VAL A 92 30.76 -4.58 -33.01
N SER A 93 30.32 -5.66 -32.35
CA SER A 93 29.47 -6.69 -32.92
C SER A 93 28.08 -6.85 -32.21
N GLY A 94 27.88 -6.09 -31.12
CA GLY A 94 26.66 -6.10 -30.32
C GLY A 94 26.65 -4.98 -29.29
N PRO A 95 25.82 -5.03 -28.25
CA PRO A 95 25.90 -4.10 -27.13
C PRO A 95 27.31 -4.11 -26.53
N LEU A 96 27.95 -2.95 -26.49
CA LEU A 96 29.32 -2.81 -25.98
C LEU A 96 29.26 -2.60 -24.47
N ILE A 97 29.71 -3.57 -23.68
CA ILE A 97 29.86 -3.45 -22.23
C ILE A 97 31.33 -3.16 -21.91
N VAL A 98 31.56 -2.15 -21.09
CA VAL A 98 32.92 -1.69 -20.68
C VAL A 98 33.01 -1.74 -19.15
N GLN A 99 33.92 -2.57 -18.64
CA GLN A 99 34.24 -2.67 -17.21
C GLN A 99 35.72 -2.39 -16.99
N LEU A 100 36.04 -1.58 -15.99
CA LEU A 100 37.40 -1.37 -15.53
C LEU A 100 37.70 -2.11 -14.24
N SER A 101 38.93 -2.55 -14.03
CA SER A 101 39.40 -3.09 -12.74
C SER A 101 40.83 -2.59 -12.44
N ARG A 102 41.12 -2.46 -11.12
CA ARG A 102 42.47 -2.13 -10.63
C ARG A 102 43.30 -3.40 -10.48
N GLY A 103 43.83 -3.89 -11.61
CA GLY A 103 44.67 -5.10 -11.68
C GLY A 103 44.04 -6.22 -12.51
N ALA A 104 44.91 -6.94 -13.21
CA ALA A 104 44.56 -7.97 -14.19
C ALA A 104 43.90 -9.22 -13.60
N SER A 105 44.15 -9.52 -12.33
CA SER A 105 43.68 -10.75 -11.64
C SER A 105 42.32 -10.62 -10.96
N ILE A 106 41.68 -9.43 -11.07
CA ILE A 106 40.36 -9.22 -10.44
C ILE A 106 39.27 -9.81 -11.33
N ASP A 107 38.64 -10.90 -10.88
CA ASP A 107 37.44 -11.45 -11.52
C ASP A 107 36.19 -10.78 -10.97
N ALA A 108 35.92 -9.55 -11.45
CA ALA A 108 34.81 -8.75 -11.00
C ALA A 108 33.50 -9.18 -11.66
N PRO A 109 32.40 -9.28 -10.92
CA PRO A 109 31.08 -9.49 -11.50
C PRO A 109 30.64 -8.23 -12.27
N LEU A 110 29.68 -8.36 -13.21
CA LEU A 110 29.09 -7.20 -13.87
C LEU A 110 28.14 -6.43 -12.94
N PHE A 111 27.53 -7.12 -12.00
CA PHE A 111 26.60 -6.55 -11.01
C PHE A 111 26.97 -7.02 -9.60
N CYS A 112 26.68 -6.19 -8.62
CA CYS A 112 26.82 -6.56 -7.20
C CYS A 112 25.61 -6.06 -6.40
N THR A 113 25.48 -6.58 -5.16
CA THR A 113 24.50 -6.05 -4.21
C THR A 113 24.85 -4.62 -3.78
N PRO A 114 23.85 -3.77 -3.49
CA PRO A 114 24.09 -2.41 -2.97
C PRO A 114 24.98 -2.39 -1.72
N SER A 115 24.81 -3.35 -0.80
CA SER A 115 25.65 -3.46 0.41
C SER A 115 27.15 -3.65 0.12
N ARG A 116 27.51 -4.22 -1.04
CA ARG A 116 28.89 -4.46 -1.48
C ARG A 116 29.39 -3.45 -2.52
N ALA A 117 28.50 -2.53 -2.95
CA ALA A 117 28.82 -1.62 -4.06
C ALA A 117 30.07 -0.77 -3.81
N ALA A 118 30.20 -0.17 -2.62
CA ALA A 118 31.35 0.66 -2.28
C ALA A 118 32.70 -0.09 -2.39
N ALA A 119 32.76 -1.34 -1.89
CA ALA A 119 33.94 -2.17 -1.97
C ALA A 119 34.29 -2.54 -3.43
N TRP A 120 33.29 -2.96 -4.19
CA TRP A 120 33.51 -3.30 -5.60
C TRP A 120 33.86 -2.08 -6.46
N GLN A 121 33.25 -0.92 -6.23
CA GLN A 121 33.57 0.32 -6.97
C GLN A 121 34.99 0.82 -6.68
N ALA A 122 35.53 0.55 -5.49
CA ALA A 122 36.93 0.82 -5.21
C ALA A 122 37.89 -0.03 -6.06
N LEU A 123 37.51 -1.28 -6.34
CA LEU A 123 38.28 -2.21 -7.20
C LEU A 123 37.95 -2.04 -8.69
N CYS A 124 36.72 -1.68 -9.02
CA CYS A 124 36.22 -1.52 -10.39
C CYS A 124 35.72 -0.08 -10.56
N PRO A 125 36.62 0.89 -10.84
CA PRO A 125 36.23 2.28 -10.98
C PRO A 125 35.37 2.51 -12.22
N SER A 126 34.65 3.64 -12.23
CA SER A 126 33.85 4.04 -13.39
C SER A 126 34.69 4.15 -14.68
N PRO A 127 34.21 3.59 -15.79
CA PRO A 127 34.83 3.79 -17.09
C PRO A 127 34.54 5.15 -17.72
N ALA A 128 33.74 6.02 -17.09
CA ALA A 128 33.30 7.31 -17.63
C ALA A 128 34.43 8.18 -18.12
N ALA A 129 35.49 8.32 -17.32
CA ALA A 129 36.69 9.11 -17.69
C ALA A 129 37.43 8.53 -18.91
N LEU A 130 37.47 7.18 -19.02
CA LEU A 130 38.07 6.49 -20.16
C LEU A 130 37.27 6.71 -21.44
N LEU A 131 35.95 6.72 -21.31
CA LEU A 131 35.01 6.86 -22.42
C LEU A 131 34.80 8.33 -22.84
N GLY A 132 35.25 9.29 -22.03
CA GLY A 132 34.97 10.71 -22.25
C GLY A 132 33.48 11.07 -22.11
N LEU A 133 32.75 10.32 -21.31
CA LEU A 133 31.30 10.44 -21.13
C LEU A 133 30.94 10.76 -19.67
N ALA A 134 29.99 11.67 -19.48
CA ALA A 134 29.35 11.89 -18.17
C ALA A 134 28.30 10.82 -17.91
N CYS A 135 28.73 9.59 -17.58
CA CYS A 135 27.85 8.43 -17.40
C CYS A 135 27.91 7.82 -15.98
N ASP A 136 28.31 8.58 -14.98
CA ASP A 136 28.17 8.17 -13.58
C ASP A 136 26.75 8.42 -13.09
N ALA A 137 26.30 7.63 -12.10
CA ALA A 137 25.07 7.90 -11.38
C ALA A 137 25.14 9.30 -10.73
N GLU A 138 24.02 10.00 -10.74
CA GLU A 138 23.91 11.26 -9.99
C GLU A 138 24.06 10.97 -8.49
N ALA A 139 24.76 11.87 -7.79
CA ALA A 139 24.86 11.79 -6.34
C ALA A 139 23.48 12.03 -5.72
N GLU A 140 23.01 11.05 -4.99
CA GLU A 140 21.74 11.13 -4.27
C GLU A 140 21.97 11.44 -2.79
N LEU A 141 20.97 12.05 -2.15
CA LEU A 141 21.00 12.23 -0.71
C LEU A 141 20.99 10.86 -0.02
N ASP A 142 21.86 10.66 0.95
CA ASP A 142 21.82 9.48 1.80
C ASP A 142 20.51 9.45 2.64
N GLY A 143 20.13 8.26 3.13
CA GLY A 143 18.87 8.06 3.84
C GLY A 143 18.74 8.91 5.11
N ALA A 144 19.82 9.03 5.89
CA ALA A 144 19.83 9.78 7.13
C ALA A 144 19.64 11.29 6.86
N THR A 145 20.33 11.85 5.87
CA THR A 145 20.16 13.23 5.45
C THR A 145 18.75 13.52 4.96
N LEU A 146 18.16 12.62 4.15
CA LEU A 146 16.78 12.76 3.69
C LEU A 146 15.78 12.72 4.86
N LEU A 147 15.96 11.79 5.79
CA LEU A 147 15.12 11.68 6.98
C LEU A 147 15.21 12.93 7.84
N ALA A 148 16.42 13.43 8.11
CA ALA A 148 16.63 14.66 8.88
C ALA A 148 15.96 15.88 8.22
N ARG A 149 16.02 16.01 6.90
CA ARG A 149 15.33 17.07 6.13
C ARG A 149 13.80 16.94 6.25
N ARG A 150 13.28 15.73 6.15
CA ARG A 150 11.84 15.46 6.34
C ARG A 150 11.40 15.87 7.75
N ASP A 151 12.12 15.45 8.79
CA ASP A 151 11.79 15.72 10.17
C ASP A 151 11.92 17.20 10.53
N ALA A 152 12.75 17.96 9.81
CA ALA A 152 12.88 19.40 9.98
C ALA A 152 11.71 20.20 9.37
N SER A 153 11.02 19.67 8.35
CA SER A 153 10.01 20.41 7.59
C SER A 153 8.61 19.78 7.61
N PHE A 154 8.50 18.48 7.85
CA PHE A 154 7.24 17.74 7.86
C PHE A 154 6.76 17.51 9.29
N ALA A 155 5.46 17.67 9.54
CA ALA A 155 4.92 17.57 10.90
C ALA A 155 5.15 16.17 11.50
N ARG A 156 5.79 16.08 12.66
CA ARG A 156 6.12 14.81 13.33
C ARG A 156 4.91 13.95 13.70
N THR A 157 3.72 14.53 13.78
CA THR A 157 2.46 13.80 13.95
C THR A 157 2.11 12.93 12.74
N GLN A 158 2.67 13.23 11.57
CA GLN A 158 2.61 12.36 10.38
C GLN A 158 3.78 11.37 10.40
N LYS A 159 3.71 10.40 11.31
CA LYS A 159 4.76 9.41 11.56
C LYS A 159 5.16 8.65 10.30
N HIS A 160 6.40 8.26 10.19
CA HIS A 160 6.85 7.21 9.27
C HIS A 160 6.67 5.82 9.91
N TYR A 161 6.60 4.78 9.08
CA TYR A 161 6.31 3.42 9.55
C TYR A 161 7.47 2.75 10.31
N TYR A 162 8.71 3.11 10.01
CA TYR A 162 9.90 2.47 10.56
C TYR A 162 10.85 3.53 11.11
N VAL A 163 11.70 3.15 12.06
CA VAL A 163 12.74 4.06 12.60
C VAL A 163 13.73 4.47 11.51
N ASP A 164 14.11 3.51 10.67
CA ASP A 164 14.93 3.73 9.46
C ASP A 164 14.10 3.34 8.22
N PRO A 165 13.29 4.27 7.68
CA PRO A 165 12.44 3.97 6.54
C PRO A 165 13.26 3.89 5.25
N PRO A 166 13.06 2.86 4.41
CA PRO A 166 13.71 2.80 3.10
C PRO A 166 13.22 3.94 2.20
N ARG A 167 14.11 4.43 1.34
CA ARG A 167 13.81 5.48 0.37
C ARG A 167 13.08 4.88 -0.83
N ILE A 168 11.76 4.90 -0.81
CA ILE A 168 10.94 4.37 -1.90
C ILE A 168 10.91 5.33 -3.08
N GLU A 169 11.22 4.83 -4.27
CA GLU A 169 11.19 5.58 -5.52
C GLU A 169 10.03 5.16 -6.42
N ARG A 170 9.74 3.86 -6.46
CA ARG A 170 8.80 3.27 -7.42
C ARG A 170 7.86 2.28 -6.76
N GLY A 171 6.78 1.97 -7.47
CA GLY A 171 5.93 0.85 -7.17
C GLY A 171 5.60 0.08 -8.44
N TRP A 172 5.40 -1.23 -8.29
CA TRP A 172 4.97 -2.11 -9.36
C TRP A 172 4.09 -3.23 -8.81
N ARG A 173 2.84 -3.29 -9.26
CA ARG A 173 1.83 -4.23 -8.75
C ARG A 173 1.73 -4.15 -7.22
N ASN A 174 1.99 -5.24 -6.51
CA ASN A 174 1.99 -5.32 -5.04
C ASN A 174 3.37 -5.12 -4.40
N HIS A 175 4.30 -4.48 -5.10
CA HIS A 175 5.65 -4.22 -4.61
C HIS A 175 6.00 -2.73 -4.64
N LEU A 176 6.76 -2.30 -3.62
CA LEU A 176 7.44 -1.03 -3.56
C LEU A 176 8.94 -1.25 -3.77
N ILE A 177 9.59 -0.37 -4.51
CA ILE A 177 11.02 -0.51 -4.89
C ILE A 177 11.76 0.71 -4.40
N ASP A 178 12.85 0.48 -3.68
CA ASP A 178 13.69 1.55 -3.16
C ASP A 178 14.72 2.06 -4.17
N MET A 179 15.46 3.10 -3.77
CA MET A 179 16.50 3.75 -4.55
C MET A 179 17.71 2.86 -4.85
N GLN A 180 17.74 1.66 -4.33
CA GLN A 180 18.78 0.65 -4.59
C GLN A 180 18.28 -0.52 -5.45
N GLY A 181 16.98 -0.47 -5.83
CA GLY A 181 16.35 -1.50 -6.64
C GLY A 181 15.90 -2.72 -5.84
N ARG A 182 15.90 -2.64 -4.50
CA ARG A 182 15.32 -3.69 -3.65
C ARG A 182 13.81 -3.59 -3.70
N SER A 183 13.16 -4.73 -3.89
CA SER A 183 11.72 -4.87 -3.89
C SER A 183 11.22 -5.25 -2.50
N TYR A 184 10.14 -4.61 -2.08
CA TYR A 184 9.42 -4.91 -0.83
C TYR A 184 7.99 -5.28 -1.18
N LEU A 185 7.56 -6.46 -0.75
CA LEU A 185 6.17 -6.89 -0.85
C LEU A 185 5.31 -6.02 0.08
N ASP A 186 4.31 -5.36 -0.49
CA ASP A 186 3.41 -4.46 0.23
C ASP A 186 2.20 -5.23 0.77
N MET A 187 2.18 -5.48 2.08
CA MET A 187 1.10 -6.17 2.76
C MET A 187 0.16 -5.23 3.53
N LEU A 188 0.35 -3.90 3.42
CA LEU A 188 -0.39 -2.95 4.26
C LEU A 188 -1.19 -1.88 3.49
N ASN A 189 -0.92 -1.66 2.19
CA ASN A 189 -1.39 -0.46 1.49
C ASN A 189 -2.70 -0.67 0.74
N ASN A 190 -3.81 -0.75 1.45
CA ASN A 190 -5.14 -0.90 0.85
C ASN A 190 -5.63 0.30 0.02
N VAL A 191 -4.89 1.40 0.01
CA VAL A 191 -5.18 2.55 -0.86
C VAL A 191 -4.90 2.19 -2.33
N ALA A 192 -3.84 1.43 -2.59
CA ALA A 192 -3.45 1.00 -3.93
C ALA A 192 -4.14 -0.31 -4.32
N VAL A 193 -5.47 -0.29 -4.50
CA VAL A 193 -6.27 -1.50 -4.77
C VAL A 193 -5.82 -2.24 -6.04
N LEU A 194 -5.46 -1.50 -7.09
CA LEU A 194 -4.93 -2.04 -8.37
C LEU A 194 -3.41 -2.29 -8.31
N GLY A 195 -2.79 -2.09 -7.17
CA GLY A 195 -1.35 -2.04 -7.04
C GLY A 195 -0.75 -0.72 -7.48
N HIS A 196 0.57 -0.67 -7.36
CA HIS A 196 1.38 0.50 -7.66
C HIS A 196 1.74 0.58 -9.14
N GLY A 197 1.90 1.80 -9.65
CA GLY A 197 2.42 2.05 -10.99
C GLY A 197 1.53 1.53 -12.12
N HIS A 198 0.23 1.37 -11.90
CA HIS A 198 -0.68 0.85 -12.93
C HIS A 198 -0.76 1.80 -14.13
N PRO A 199 -0.41 1.36 -15.36
CA PRO A 199 -0.24 2.24 -16.52
C PRO A 199 -1.55 2.94 -16.94
N ARG A 200 -2.71 2.29 -16.79
CA ARG A 200 -4.01 2.87 -17.10
C ARG A 200 -4.33 4.07 -16.22
N MET A 201 -3.93 4.04 -14.94
CA MET A 201 -4.14 5.17 -14.02
C MET A 201 -3.35 6.40 -14.48
N ALA A 202 -2.07 6.22 -14.81
CA ALA A 202 -1.24 7.30 -15.35
C ALA A 202 -1.81 7.87 -16.66
N ALA A 203 -2.23 7.01 -17.59
CA ALA A 203 -2.78 7.42 -18.87
C ALA A 203 -4.10 8.20 -18.74
N VAL A 204 -5.04 7.71 -17.93
CA VAL A 204 -6.35 8.35 -17.72
C VAL A 204 -6.19 9.68 -17.01
N ALA A 205 -5.39 9.74 -15.94
CA ALA A 205 -5.14 10.98 -15.22
C ALA A 205 -4.46 12.02 -16.10
N SER A 206 -3.37 11.66 -16.81
CA SER A 206 -2.65 12.57 -17.72
C SER A 206 -3.56 13.11 -18.83
N ARG A 207 -4.36 12.24 -19.45
CA ARG A 207 -5.33 12.66 -20.49
C ARG A 207 -6.33 13.67 -19.92
N GLN A 208 -6.94 13.38 -18.77
CA GLN A 208 -7.96 14.26 -18.22
C GLN A 208 -7.38 15.58 -17.72
N TRP A 209 -6.18 15.59 -17.14
CA TRP A 209 -5.47 16.82 -16.79
C TRP A 209 -5.19 17.72 -17.99
N SER A 210 -4.92 17.15 -19.17
CA SER A 210 -4.70 17.94 -20.39
C SER A 210 -5.99 18.55 -20.98
N LEU A 211 -7.16 18.12 -20.51
CA LEU A 211 -8.46 18.62 -20.97
C LEU A 211 -9.05 19.63 -19.98
N LEU A 212 -9.40 19.15 -18.80
CA LEU A 212 -10.06 19.95 -17.77
C LEU A 212 -9.96 19.23 -16.42
N ASN A 213 -9.64 20.00 -15.37
CA ASN A 213 -9.91 19.60 -13.99
C ASN A 213 -10.49 20.79 -13.23
N THR A 214 -11.70 20.64 -12.67
CA THR A 214 -12.47 21.71 -12.02
C THR A 214 -13.43 21.13 -10.98
N ASN A 215 -14.26 21.97 -10.35
CA ASN A 215 -15.22 21.55 -9.34
C ASN A 215 -16.56 21.07 -9.95
N SER A 216 -17.32 20.30 -9.17
CA SER A 216 -18.55 19.64 -9.58
C SER A 216 -19.75 20.57 -9.82
N ARG A 217 -19.60 21.90 -9.64
CA ARG A 217 -20.66 22.88 -10.01
C ARG A 217 -20.77 23.10 -11.51
N PHE A 218 -19.72 22.73 -12.28
CA PHE A 218 -19.80 22.69 -13.73
C PHE A 218 -20.42 21.38 -14.20
N ASN A 219 -21.17 21.41 -15.29
CA ASN A 219 -21.79 20.22 -15.85
C ASN A 219 -20.83 19.49 -16.80
N TYR A 220 -20.36 18.30 -16.41
CA TYR A 220 -19.53 17.41 -17.21
C TYR A 220 -19.93 15.94 -17.01
N ALA A 221 -19.78 15.13 -18.06
CA ALA A 221 -20.28 13.76 -18.09
C ALA A 221 -19.68 12.88 -16.98
N ALA A 222 -18.38 13.04 -16.68
CA ALA A 222 -17.68 12.14 -15.77
C ALA A 222 -18.28 12.06 -14.35
N VAL A 223 -18.88 13.15 -13.83
CA VAL A 223 -19.52 13.11 -12.51
C VAL A 223 -20.81 12.30 -12.53
N ALA A 224 -21.61 12.43 -13.59
CA ALA A 224 -22.83 11.67 -13.75
C ALA A 224 -22.54 10.18 -13.95
N GLU A 225 -21.68 9.87 -14.92
CA GLU A 225 -21.29 8.48 -15.25
C GLU A 225 -20.69 7.75 -14.04
N PHE A 226 -19.80 8.39 -13.29
CA PHE A 226 -19.20 7.78 -12.12
C PHE A 226 -20.22 7.55 -10.99
N SER A 227 -21.11 8.55 -10.75
CA SER A 227 -22.18 8.42 -9.76
C SER A 227 -23.14 7.28 -10.12
N GLU A 228 -23.56 7.19 -11.38
CA GLU A 228 -24.41 6.10 -11.86
C GLU A 228 -23.76 4.71 -11.69
N ARG A 229 -22.45 4.61 -11.93
CA ARG A 229 -21.70 3.37 -11.72
C ARG A 229 -21.63 2.96 -10.25
N LEU A 230 -21.43 3.93 -9.34
CA LEU A 230 -21.46 3.67 -7.90
C LEU A 230 -22.84 3.21 -7.43
N LEU A 231 -23.90 3.85 -7.91
CA LEU A 231 -25.27 3.46 -7.57
C LEU A 231 -25.62 2.05 -8.07
N LYS A 232 -25.14 1.64 -9.24
CA LYS A 232 -25.33 0.27 -9.74
C LYS A 232 -24.66 -0.81 -8.88
N LEU A 233 -23.64 -0.45 -8.11
CA LEU A 233 -22.93 -1.34 -7.19
C LEU A 233 -23.51 -1.27 -5.76
N SER A 234 -24.44 -0.36 -5.52
CA SER A 234 -25.05 -0.13 -4.21
C SER A 234 -26.36 -0.90 -4.06
N PRO A 235 -26.81 -1.16 -2.82
CA PRO A 235 -28.13 -1.76 -2.60
C PRO A 235 -29.29 -0.94 -3.18
N ASP A 236 -30.38 -1.61 -3.50
CA ASP A 236 -31.61 -0.98 -3.94
C ASP A 236 -32.10 0.11 -2.96
N GLY A 237 -32.56 1.22 -3.49
CA GLY A 237 -33.00 2.39 -2.73
C GLY A 237 -31.92 3.42 -2.44
N MET A 238 -30.63 3.11 -2.69
CA MET A 238 -29.57 4.09 -2.70
C MET A 238 -29.55 4.82 -4.04
N ASP A 239 -29.82 6.12 -4.04
CA ASP A 239 -30.03 6.88 -5.28
C ASP A 239 -29.36 8.26 -5.30
N ARG A 240 -28.53 8.58 -4.30
CA ARG A 240 -27.75 9.84 -4.21
C ARG A 240 -26.29 9.58 -3.85
N VAL A 241 -25.41 10.31 -4.52
CA VAL A 241 -23.96 10.25 -4.31
C VAL A 241 -23.42 11.64 -4.04
N PHE A 242 -22.64 11.78 -2.98
CA PHE A 242 -21.75 12.92 -2.76
C PHE A 242 -20.32 12.45 -2.98
N LEU A 243 -19.56 13.23 -3.76
CA LEU A 243 -18.14 12.96 -3.99
C LEU A 243 -17.28 13.91 -3.17
N VAL A 244 -16.34 13.35 -2.43
CA VAL A 244 -15.38 14.02 -1.54
C VAL A 244 -13.95 13.56 -1.84
N ASN A 245 -12.97 13.93 -1.01
CA ASN A 245 -11.56 13.61 -1.30
C ASN A 245 -10.93 12.58 -0.35
N SER A 246 -11.61 12.24 0.73
CA SER A 246 -11.09 11.33 1.76
C SER A 246 -12.22 10.64 2.53
N GLY A 247 -11.86 9.56 3.26
CA GLY A 247 -12.79 8.91 4.19
C GLY A 247 -13.19 9.80 5.36
N SER A 248 -12.29 10.65 5.84
CA SER A 248 -12.60 11.62 6.90
C SER A 248 -13.69 12.62 6.46
N GLU A 249 -13.58 13.17 5.24
CA GLU A 249 -14.62 14.04 4.68
C GLU A 249 -15.93 13.27 4.46
N ALA A 250 -15.86 12.00 4.02
CA ALA A 250 -17.05 11.19 3.80
C ALA A 250 -17.80 10.92 5.12
N ASN A 251 -17.09 10.56 6.19
CA ASN A 251 -17.69 10.31 7.49
C ASN A 251 -18.21 11.59 8.15
N ASP A 252 -17.49 12.71 8.03
CA ASP A 252 -18.00 14.03 8.48
C ASP A 252 -19.31 14.40 7.79
N LEU A 253 -19.38 14.22 6.48
CA LEU A 253 -20.60 14.49 5.73
C LEU A 253 -21.73 13.52 6.11
N ALA A 254 -21.42 12.23 6.33
CA ALA A 254 -22.41 11.26 6.77
C ALA A 254 -23.02 11.61 8.14
N ILE A 255 -22.20 12.11 9.08
CA ILE A 255 -22.68 12.60 10.39
C ILE A 255 -23.61 13.81 10.20
N ARG A 256 -23.24 14.76 9.33
CA ARG A 256 -24.10 15.92 9.03
C ARG A 256 -25.42 15.52 8.39
N LEU A 257 -25.41 14.57 7.47
CA LEU A 257 -26.61 13.99 6.87
C LEU A 257 -27.51 13.34 7.92
N ALA A 258 -26.90 12.57 8.86
CA ALA A 258 -27.61 11.97 9.97
C ALA A 258 -28.29 13.04 10.84
N TRP A 259 -27.59 14.11 11.19
CA TRP A 259 -28.14 15.23 11.96
C TRP A 259 -29.29 15.94 11.24
N ALA A 260 -29.10 16.27 9.98
CA ALA A 260 -30.10 16.96 9.19
C ALA A 260 -31.38 16.13 9.01
N TYR A 261 -31.25 14.83 8.76
CA TYR A 261 -32.37 13.94 8.52
C TYR A 261 -33.16 13.62 9.80
N SER A 262 -32.47 13.27 10.87
CA SER A 262 -33.11 12.89 12.12
C SER A 262 -33.59 14.06 12.97
N GLY A 263 -33.01 15.24 12.81
CA GLY A 263 -33.14 16.38 13.73
C GLY A 263 -32.43 16.19 15.06
N GLY A 264 -31.79 15.04 15.29
CA GLY A 264 -31.03 14.69 16.47
C GLY A 264 -29.55 15.08 16.34
N ARG A 265 -28.81 14.91 17.42
CA ARG A 265 -27.36 15.13 17.47
C ARG A 265 -26.59 13.93 17.98
N ASP A 266 -27.21 13.07 18.77
CA ASP A 266 -26.55 11.98 19.45
C ASP A 266 -26.18 10.85 18.50
N MET A 267 -24.91 10.42 18.54
CA MET A 267 -24.37 9.35 17.71
C MET A 267 -23.92 8.18 18.58
N LEU A 268 -24.29 6.98 18.21
CA LEU A 268 -23.64 5.78 18.71
C LEU A 268 -22.40 5.48 17.86
N SER A 269 -21.29 5.15 18.52
CA SER A 269 -20.06 4.74 17.88
C SER A 269 -19.47 3.54 18.63
N VAL A 270 -18.78 2.66 17.91
CA VAL A 270 -18.24 1.45 18.51
C VAL A 270 -16.86 1.72 19.11
N LEU A 271 -16.52 1.13 20.27
CA LEU A 271 -15.17 1.23 20.85
C LEU A 271 -14.13 0.60 19.91
N GLU A 272 -12.89 1.06 19.95
CA GLU A 272 -11.76 0.65 19.10
C GLU A 272 -11.90 1.02 17.61
N ALA A 273 -12.94 1.77 17.20
CA ALA A 273 -13.17 2.19 15.82
C ALA A 273 -12.36 3.41 15.41
N TYR A 274 -12.08 3.53 14.10
CA TYR A 274 -11.44 4.70 13.51
C TYR A 274 -12.18 5.16 12.24
N HIS A 275 -12.68 6.39 12.25
CA HIS A 275 -13.49 6.96 11.17
C HIS A 275 -12.84 8.18 10.49
N GLY A 276 -11.72 8.67 10.98
CA GLY A 276 -10.99 9.77 10.36
C GLY A 276 -10.48 10.84 11.32
N TRP A 277 -9.93 11.92 10.74
CA TRP A 277 -9.21 12.98 11.46
C TRP A 277 -9.90 14.37 11.43
N THR A 278 -10.98 14.53 10.70
CA THR A 278 -11.81 15.75 10.81
C THR A 278 -12.48 15.79 12.18
N VAL A 279 -12.86 16.98 12.66
CA VAL A 279 -13.42 17.13 14.02
C VAL A 279 -14.59 16.20 14.28
N GLY A 280 -15.53 16.05 13.31
CA GLY A 280 -16.67 15.14 13.45
C GLY A 280 -16.27 13.68 13.38
N ALA A 281 -15.44 13.29 12.41
CA ALA A 281 -14.99 11.90 12.26
C ALA A 281 -14.09 11.45 13.44
N ASP A 282 -13.21 12.32 13.96
CA ASP A 282 -12.40 12.02 15.16
C ASP A 282 -13.27 11.92 16.41
N SER A 283 -14.34 12.73 16.51
CA SER A 283 -15.29 12.66 17.63
C SER A 283 -15.95 11.27 17.77
N VAL A 284 -16.24 10.60 16.67
CA VAL A 284 -16.81 9.23 16.66
C VAL A 284 -15.74 8.13 16.58
N SER A 285 -14.46 8.47 16.36
CA SER A 285 -13.34 7.54 16.44
C SER A 285 -12.95 7.28 17.89
N THR A 286 -12.72 6.03 18.26
CA THR A 286 -12.59 5.58 19.64
C THR A 286 -11.29 4.83 19.91
N SER A 287 -10.49 4.55 18.85
CA SER A 287 -9.19 3.90 18.93
C SER A 287 -8.20 4.74 19.74
N ILE A 288 -7.68 4.17 20.83
CA ILE A 288 -6.65 4.83 21.66
C ILE A 288 -5.24 4.72 21.06
N ALA A 289 -5.03 3.78 20.16
CA ALA A 289 -3.78 3.66 19.39
C ALA A 289 -3.60 4.82 18.41
N ASP A 290 -4.69 5.27 17.77
CA ASP A 290 -4.68 6.40 16.84
C ASP A 290 -4.76 7.75 17.57
N ASN A 291 -5.60 7.86 18.60
CA ASN A 291 -5.75 9.04 19.44
C ASN A 291 -5.79 8.64 20.93
N PRO A 292 -4.68 8.76 21.66
CA PRO A 292 -4.64 8.40 23.09
C PRO A 292 -5.65 9.12 23.98
N LYS A 293 -6.22 10.23 23.48
CA LYS A 293 -7.26 11.00 24.17
C LYS A 293 -8.67 10.72 23.66
N ALA A 294 -8.84 9.80 22.71
CA ALA A 294 -10.12 9.52 22.06
C ALA A 294 -11.28 9.31 23.04
N LEU A 295 -11.04 8.69 24.19
CA LEU A 295 -12.07 8.44 25.19
C LEU A 295 -12.29 9.61 26.16
N SER A 296 -11.31 10.45 26.42
CA SER A 296 -11.35 11.55 27.40
C SER A 296 -11.74 12.91 26.81
N SER A 297 -11.51 13.13 25.51
CA SER A 297 -11.79 14.39 24.81
C SER A 297 -13.10 14.38 24.01
N ARG A 298 -13.89 13.31 24.13
CA ARG A 298 -15.10 13.09 23.33
C ARG A 298 -16.21 14.09 23.71
N PRO A 299 -16.93 14.64 22.71
CA PRO A 299 -18.08 15.46 22.96
C PRO A 299 -19.24 14.64 23.53
N ASP A 300 -20.16 15.30 24.23
CA ASP A 300 -21.28 14.69 24.94
C ASP A 300 -22.36 14.07 24.05
N TRP A 301 -22.33 14.37 22.76
CA TRP A 301 -23.24 13.80 21.77
C TRP A 301 -22.75 12.44 21.20
N VAL A 302 -21.58 11.94 21.61
CA VAL A 302 -21.07 10.63 21.18
C VAL A 302 -21.18 9.61 22.31
N HIS A 303 -21.87 8.54 22.05
CA HIS A 303 -22.12 7.45 23.00
C HIS A 303 -21.44 6.17 22.54
N PRO A 304 -20.29 5.79 23.13
CA PRO A 304 -19.58 4.58 22.76
C PRO A 304 -20.37 3.33 23.18
N VAL A 305 -20.42 2.36 22.29
CA VAL A 305 -20.92 1.01 22.57
C VAL A 305 -19.77 0.02 22.63
N THR A 306 -19.92 -1.04 23.40
CA THR A 306 -18.89 -2.07 23.59
C THR A 306 -18.45 -2.66 22.25
N ALA A 307 -17.13 -2.80 22.06
CA ALA A 307 -16.52 -3.39 20.86
C ALA A 307 -16.94 -4.85 20.70
N PRO A 308 -17.65 -5.24 19.63
CA PRO A 308 -18.13 -6.61 19.45
C PRO A 308 -17.03 -7.56 18.96
N ASN A 309 -15.96 -7.66 19.75
CA ASN A 309 -14.80 -8.51 19.50
C ASN A 309 -15.05 -9.90 20.09
N THR A 310 -15.31 -10.88 19.22
CA THR A 310 -15.64 -12.26 19.62
C THR A 310 -14.45 -13.07 20.12
N TYR A 311 -13.23 -12.61 19.94
CA TYR A 311 -12.01 -13.31 20.35
C TYR A 311 -11.50 -12.84 21.72
N ARG A 312 -11.20 -11.54 21.88
CA ARG A 312 -10.66 -11.01 23.14
C ARG A 312 -11.59 -10.06 23.90
N GLY A 313 -12.74 -9.75 23.31
CA GLY A 313 -13.70 -8.82 23.90
C GLY A 313 -14.33 -9.35 25.19
N GLU A 314 -15.24 -8.54 25.74
CA GLU A 314 -15.97 -8.85 26.97
C GLU A 314 -16.80 -10.15 26.84
N PHE A 315 -17.42 -10.35 25.66
CA PHE A 315 -18.20 -11.55 25.36
C PHE A 315 -17.58 -12.30 24.20
N ARG A 316 -17.18 -13.55 24.42
CA ARG A 316 -16.43 -14.35 23.45
C ARG A 316 -17.32 -15.35 22.71
N GLY A 317 -16.92 -15.69 21.49
CA GLY A 317 -17.58 -16.68 20.66
C GLY A 317 -18.64 -16.10 19.70
N PRO A 318 -19.08 -16.91 18.74
CA PRO A 318 -19.96 -16.46 17.64
C PRO A 318 -21.37 -16.08 18.09
N ASP A 319 -21.84 -16.60 19.23
CA ASP A 319 -23.21 -16.38 19.75
C ASP A 319 -23.30 -15.13 20.66
N SER A 320 -22.24 -14.31 20.73
CA SER A 320 -22.15 -13.15 21.63
C SER A 320 -22.90 -11.90 21.15
N ALA A 321 -23.54 -11.93 19.98
CA ALA A 321 -24.26 -10.76 19.45
C ALA A 321 -25.30 -10.17 20.45
N PRO A 322 -26.17 -10.95 21.11
CA PRO A 322 -27.13 -10.41 22.05
C PRO A 322 -26.50 -9.69 23.25
N ASP A 323 -25.32 -10.14 23.67
CA ASP A 323 -24.61 -9.54 24.80
C ASP A 323 -24.05 -8.16 24.45
N TYR A 324 -23.47 -8.03 23.24
CA TYR A 324 -22.99 -6.74 22.73
C TYR A 324 -24.12 -5.77 22.42
N VAL A 325 -25.27 -6.27 21.96
CA VAL A 325 -26.47 -5.45 21.71
C VAL A 325 -26.97 -4.77 22.98
N ARG A 326 -26.84 -5.38 24.17
CA ARG A 326 -27.22 -4.75 25.46
C ARG A 326 -26.51 -3.41 25.69
N SER A 327 -25.28 -3.25 25.25
CA SER A 327 -24.58 -1.96 25.34
C SER A 327 -25.24 -0.88 24.47
N VAL A 328 -25.78 -1.28 23.31
CA VAL A 328 -26.56 -0.37 22.45
C VAL A 328 -27.87 0.00 23.11
N GLU A 329 -28.64 -0.98 23.62
CA GLU A 329 -29.88 -0.75 24.35
C GLU A 329 -29.71 0.19 25.52
N HIS A 330 -28.64 -0.01 26.32
CA HIS A 330 -28.33 0.86 27.45
C HIS A 330 -28.10 2.31 27.04
N ASN A 331 -27.31 2.54 25.98
CA ASN A 331 -27.05 3.90 25.50
C ASN A 331 -28.31 4.55 24.89
N LEU A 332 -29.15 3.79 24.17
CA LEU A 332 -30.42 4.30 23.65
C LEU A 332 -31.37 4.72 24.79
N ALA A 333 -31.48 3.90 25.85
CA ALA A 333 -32.26 4.23 27.02
C ALA A 333 -31.77 5.51 27.70
N LYS A 334 -30.43 5.66 27.87
CA LYS A 334 -29.82 6.85 28.46
C LYS A 334 -30.08 8.13 27.64
N ILE A 335 -30.01 8.05 26.30
CA ILE A 335 -30.33 9.18 25.40
C ILE A 335 -31.80 9.58 25.59
N ALA A 336 -32.72 8.62 25.64
CA ALA A 336 -34.14 8.86 25.82
C ALA A 336 -34.45 9.47 27.22
N GLU A 337 -33.86 8.96 28.30
CA GLU A 337 -33.99 9.51 29.66
C GLU A 337 -33.53 10.99 29.74
N GLN A 338 -32.48 11.34 29.00
CA GLN A 338 -31.97 12.70 28.89
C GLN A 338 -32.82 13.59 27.98
N LYS A 339 -33.89 13.04 27.39
CA LYS A 339 -34.76 13.72 26.38
C LYS A 339 -33.95 14.27 25.20
N ARG A 340 -32.89 13.57 24.84
CA ARG A 340 -32.08 13.85 23.64
C ARG A 340 -32.59 13.01 22.48
N GLN A 341 -32.23 13.39 21.25
CA GLN A 341 -32.65 12.69 20.05
C GLN A 341 -31.47 12.03 19.37
N LEU A 342 -31.59 10.74 19.11
CA LEU A 342 -30.60 9.96 18.38
C LEU A 342 -30.54 10.45 16.92
N ALA A 343 -29.34 10.71 16.43
CA ALA A 343 -29.08 10.97 15.01
C ALA A 343 -28.72 9.70 14.25
N GLY A 344 -27.89 8.84 14.84
CA GLY A 344 -27.51 7.63 14.15
C GLY A 344 -26.49 6.76 14.87
N PHE A 345 -26.09 5.73 14.15
CA PHE A 345 -25.03 4.79 14.53
C PHE A 345 -24.02 4.70 13.40
N ILE A 346 -22.73 4.80 13.70
CA ILE A 346 -21.63 4.60 12.76
C ILE A 346 -20.80 3.37 13.17
N CYS A 347 -20.46 2.53 12.18
CA CYS A 347 -19.68 1.32 12.42
C CYS A 347 -18.88 0.94 11.17
N GLU A 348 -17.65 0.46 11.35
CA GLU A 348 -16.95 -0.35 10.36
C GLU A 348 -17.65 -1.73 10.33
N PRO A 349 -18.23 -2.21 9.20
CA PRO A 349 -18.94 -3.49 9.15
C PRO A 349 -18.07 -4.71 9.44
N VAL A 350 -16.78 -4.58 9.18
CA VAL A 350 -15.72 -5.44 9.69
C VAL A 350 -14.76 -4.54 10.43
N TYR A 351 -14.38 -4.91 11.63
CA TYR A 351 -13.55 -4.12 12.52
C TYR A 351 -12.15 -3.97 11.95
N GLY A 352 -12.00 -3.04 11.03
CA GLY A 352 -10.79 -2.87 10.25
C GLY A 352 -9.63 -2.40 11.10
N ASN A 353 -9.83 -1.37 11.92
CA ASN A 353 -8.77 -0.82 12.74
C ASN A 353 -8.36 -1.76 13.87
N ALA A 354 -9.30 -2.51 14.42
CA ALA A 354 -9.03 -3.53 15.42
C ALA A 354 -8.42 -4.83 14.86
N GLY A 355 -8.12 -4.92 13.55
CA GLY A 355 -7.39 -6.05 12.96
C GLY A 355 -8.20 -6.96 12.03
N GLY A 356 -9.28 -6.46 11.44
CA GLY A 356 -10.10 -7.24 10.50
C GLY A 356 -11.06 -8.20 11.18
N ILE A 357 -11.51 -7.89 12.38
CA ILE A 357 -12.39 -8.74 13.17
C ILE A 357 -13.81 -8.64 12.63
N SER A 358 -14.37 -9.78 12.20
CA SER A 358 -15.79 -9.88 11.81
C SER A 358 -16.69 -9.66 13.02
N LEU A 359 -17.81 -8.96 12.80
CA LEU A 359 -18.84 -8.76 13.81
C LEU A 359 -19.56 -10.08 14.10
N PRO A 360 -20.05 -10.32 15.34
CA PRO A 360 -20.81 -11.53 15.63
C PRO A 360 -22.09 -11.58 14.78
N PRO A 361 -22.47 -12.76 14.28
CA PRO A 361 -23.60 -12.91 13.37
C PRO A 361 -24.89 -12.29 13.91
N GLY A 362 -25.56 -11.48 13.08
CA GLY A 362 -26.82 -10.82 13.43
C GLY A 362 -26.71 -9.57 14.32
N TYR A 363 -25.49 -9.14 14.68
CA TYR A 363 -25.27 -7.93 15.47
C TYR A 363 -25.83 -6.68 14.76
N LEU A 364 -25.39 -6.40 13.54
CA LEU A 364 -25.86 -5.21 12.81
C LEU A 364 -27.37 -5.28 12.52
N LYS A 365 -27.93 -6.46 12.30
CA LYS A 365 -29.38 -6.60 12.07
C LYS A 365 -30.19 -6.11 13.27
N GLN A 366 -29.77 -6.44 14.47
CA GLN A 366 -30.43 -6.00 15.70
C GLN A 366 -30.20 -4.50 15.94
N VAL A 367 -28.95 -4.06 15.85
CA VAL A 367 -28.60 -2.65 16.08
C VAL A 367 -29.31 -1.72 15.10
N TYR A 368 -29.31 -2.04 13.79
CA TYR A 368 -29.99 -1.22 12.78
C TYR A 368 -31.50 -1.12 13.03
N GLY A 369 -32.12 -2.23 13.45
CA GLY A 369 -33.54 -2.24 13.84
C GLY A 369 -33.83 -1.27 14.98
N MET A 370 -33.00 -1.27 16.02
CA MET A 370 -33.18 -0.41 17.20
C MET A 370 -32.91 1.07 16.89
N VAL A 371 -31.85 1.36 16.14
CA VAL A 371 -31.48 2.72 15.75
C VAL A 371 -32.59 3.37 14.91
N ARG A 372 -33.10 2.64 13.92
CA ARG A 372 -34.21 3.11 13.07
C ARG A 372 -35.52 3.29 13.83
N ALA A 373 -35.80 2.43 14.81
CA ALA A 373 -36.96 2.56 15.69
C ALA A 373 -36.93 3.86 16.53
N GLN A 374 -35.75 4.41 16.78
CA GLN A 374 -35.54 5.71 17.46
C GLN A 374 -35.44 6.89 16.49
N GLY A 375 -35.68 6.68 15.18
CA GLY A 375 -35.58 7.71 14.15
C GLY A 375 -34.15 8.06 13.70
N GLY A 376 -33.14 7.32 14.16
CA GLY A 376 -31.75 7.47 13.74
C GLY A 376 -31.45 6.73 12.44
N VAL A 377 -30.28 7.03 11.83
CA VAL A 377 -29.79 6.38 10.61
C VAL A 377 -28.55 5.53 10.89
N CYS A 378 -28.35 4.50 10.07
CA CYS A 378 -27.24 3.57 10.18
C CYS A 378 -26.20 3.89 9.10
N ILE A 379 -24.96 4.22 9.53
CA ILE A 379 -23.84 4.57 8.66
C ILE A 379 -22.88 3.37 8.65
N ALA A 380 -22.65 2.81 7.46
CA ALA A 380 -21.61 1.82 7.23
C ALA A 380 -20.34 2.50 6.72
N ASP A 381 -19.28 2.44 7.49
CA ASP A 381 -17.96 2.91 7.07
C ASP A 381 -17.23 1.79 6.29
N GLU A 382 -17.33 1.86 4.96
CA GLU A 382 -16.74 0.91 4.02
C GLU A 382 -15.33 1.32 3.52
N VAL A 383 -14.76 2.35 4.12
CA VAL A 383 -13.47 2.94 3.71
C VAL A 383 -12.33 1.90 3.70
N GLN A 384 -12.38 0.92 4.60
CA GLN A 384 -11.35 -0.12 4.72
C GLN A 384 -11.70 -1.40 3.95
N VAL A 385 -12.95 -1.80 3.92
CA VAL A 385 -13.36 -3.17 3.56
C VAL A 385 -14.20 -3.26 2.28
N GLY A 386 -14.76 -2.16 1.80
CA GLY A 386 -15.50 -2.11 0.55
C GLY A 386 -14.66 -2.41 -0.71
N TYR A 387 -15.30 -2.38 -1.85
CA TYR A 387 -14.70 -2.65 -3.17
C TYR A 387 -14.23 -4.11 -3.34
N GLY A 388 -15.02 -5.08 -2.84
CA GLY A 388 -14.76 -6.50 -3.05
C GLY A 388 -13.52 -7.05 -2.32
N ARG A 389 -12.91 -6.26 -1.41
CA ARG A 389 -11.70 -6.65 -0.69
C ARG A 389 -11.89 -7.88 0.19
N MET A 390 -13.11 -8.08 0.72
CA MET A 390 -13.47 -9.22 1.55
C MET A 390 -13.60 -10.55 0.78
N GLY A 391 -13.62 -10.50 -0.55
CA GLY A 391 -13.69 -11.68 -1.42
C GLY A 391 -15.10 -12.20 -1.66
N ASP A 392 -15.87 -12.49 -0.62
CA ASP A 392 -17.24 -13.03 -0.74
C ASP A 392 -18.28 -11.94 -1.01
N PHE A 393 -18.01 -10.70 -0.61
CA PHE A 393 -18.91 -9.56 -0.68
C PHE A 393 -18.24 -8.34 -1.32
N PHE A 394 -19.02 -7.51 -2.02
CA PHE A 394 -18.52 -6.22 -2.53
C PHE A 394 -18.47 -5.17 -1.43
N TRP A 395 -19.49 -5.17 -0.54
CA TRP A 395 -19.59 -4.32 0.66
C TRP A 395 -19.45 -5.17 1.92
N GLY A 396 -18.73 -4.71 2.92
CA GLY A 396 -18.54 -5.45 4.18
C GLY A 396 -19.83 -5.68 4.96
N PHE A 397 -20.82 -4.77 4.89
CA PHE A 397 -22.11 -4.93 5.57
C PHE A 397 -22.94 -6.10 5.03
N GLU A 398 -22.68 -6.58 3.83
CA GLU A 398 -23.37 -7.73 3.22
C GLU A 398 -23.12 -9.02 4.01
N GLU A 399 -21.96 -9.13 4.69
CA GLU A 399 -21.67 -10.25 5.59
C GLU A 399 -22.73 -10.41 6.70
N GLN A 400 -23.29 -9.29 7.16
CA GLN A 400 -24.34 -9.27 8.19
C GLN A 400 -25.77 -9.34 7.63
N GLY A 401 -25.93 -9.40 6.30
CA GLY A 401 -27.22 -9.45 5.62
C GLY A 401 -28.10 -8.22 5.87
N VAL A 402 -27.50 -7.04 5.97
CA VAL A 402 -28.17 -5.77 6.23
C VAL A 402 -27.90 -4.75 5.13
N VAL A 403 -28.76 -3.73 5.05
CA VAL A 403 -28.55 -2.55 4.21
C VAL A 403 -28.49 -1.32 5.12
N PRO A 404 -27.39 -0.54 5.10
CA PRO A 404 -27.29 0.71 5.86
C PRO A 404 -28.16 1.82 5.23
N ASP A 405 -28.26 2.96 5.90
CA ASP A 405 -28.93 4.16 5.37
C ASP A 405 -27.93 5.07 4.65
N ILE A 406 -26.65 5.01 5.04
CA ILE A 406 -25.56 5.77 4.46
C ILE A 406 -24.34 4.85 4.33
N ILE A 407 -23.69 4.86 3.17
CA ILE A 407 -22.42 4.17 2.91
C ILE A 407 -21.34 5.22 2.73
N THR A 408 -20.24 5.12 3.46
CA THR A 408 -19.06 5.96 3.24
C THR A 408 -17.90 5.15 2.69
N MET A 409 -17.14 5.72 1.76
CA MET A 409 -16.06 5.03 1.08
C MET A 409 -14.95 5.98 0.65
N ALA A 410 -13.74 5.45 0.47
CA ALA A 410 -12.57 6.15 -0.03
C ALA A 410 -11.46 5.17 -0.44
N LYS A 411 -10.19 5.50 -0.21
CA LYS A 411 -9.00 4.64 -0.39
C LYS A 411 -8.99 3.90 -1.73
N GLY A 412 -9.42 2.64 -1.74
CA GLY A 412 -9.39 1.75 -2.90
C GLY A 412 -10.10 2.32 -4.13
N MET A 413 -11.17 3.10 -3.95
CA MET A 413 -11.92 3.68 -5.07
C MET A 413 -11.09 4.63 -5.95
N GLY A 414 -10.03 5.22 -5.42
CA GLY A 414 -9.15 6.16 -6.13
C GLY A 414 -7.79 5.59 -6.52
N ASN A 415 -7.40 4.41 -6.03
CA ASN A 415 -6.05 3.83 -6.20
C ASN A 415 -4.93 4.85 -5.92
N GLY A 416 -5.06 5.63 -4.85
CA GLY A 416 -4.12 6.69 -4.47
C GLY A 416 -4.51 8.11 -4.93
N GLN A 417 -5.43 8.27 -5.90
CA GLN A 417 -6.05 9.56 -6.20
C GLN A 417 -6.95 9.98 -5.02
N PRO A 418 -6.86 11.24 -4.55
CA PRO A 418 -7.80 11.76 -3.56
C PRO A 418 -9.24 11.63 -4.06
N LEU A 419 -9.99 10.70 -3.45
CA LEU A 419 -11.36 10.38 -3.82
C LEU A 419 -12.05 9.66 -2.67
N GLY A 420 -13.25 10.11 -2.34
CA GLY A 420 -14.17 9.49 -1.41
C GLY A 420 -15.60 9.73 -1.87
N ALA A 421 -16.53 8.99 -1.30
CA ALA A 421 -17.94 9.14 -1.59
C ALA A 421 -18.81 8.86 -0.36
N VAL A 422 -19.99 9.50 -0.36
CA VAL A 422 -21.11 9.15 0.50
C VAL A 422 -22.26 8.74 -0.42
N ILE A 423 -22.82 7.56 -0.22
CA ILE A 423 -23.96 7.03 -0.97
C ILE A 423 -25.13 6.90 0.00
N THR A 424 -26.30 7.40 -0.37
CA THR A 424 -27.45 7.42 0.52
C THR A 424 -28.76 7.49 -0.27
N ARG A 425 -29.88 7.49 0.47
CA ARG A 425 -31.23 7.67 -0.08
C ARG A 425 -31.54 9.14 -0.30
N ARG A 426 -32.44 9.40 -1.23
CA ARG A 426 -32.87 10.75 -1.62
C ARG A 426 -33.32 11.60 -0.42
N GLU A 427 -34.21 11.06 0.40
CA GLU A 427 -34.78 11.78 1.53
C GLU A 427 -33.74 12.21 2.57
N ILE A 428 -32.65 11.42 2.74
CA ILE A 428 -31.54 11.77 3.63
C ILE A 428 -30.67 12.87 3.00
N ALA A 429 -30.42 12.77 1.69
CA ALA A 429 -29.64 13.79 0.97
C ALA A 429 -30.38 15.15 0.92
N GLU A 430 -31.69 15.13 0.63
CA GLU A 430 -32.54 16.32 0.53
C GLU A 430 -32.73 17.00 1.91
N ALA A 431 -32.71 16.26 3.01
CA ALA A 431 -32.76 16.86 4.34
C ALA A 431 -31.63 17.86 4.61
N LEU A 432 -30.44 17.65 4.03
CA LEU A 432 -29.32 18.58 4.16
C LEU A 432 -29.55 19.91 3.42
N GLU A 433 -30.42 19.94 2.40
CA GLU A 433 -30.69 21.17 1.64
C GLU A 433 -31.30 22.28 2.51
N ALA A 434 -32.00 21.90 3.58
CA ALA A 434 -32.53 22.87 4.55
C ALA A 434 -31.45 23.56 5.38
N GLU A 435 -30.26 22.95 5.51
CA GLU A 435 -29.12 23.50 6.25
C GLU A 435 -28.16 24.30 5.35
N GLY A 436 -28.29 24.24 4.02
CA GLY A 436 -27.47 24.95 3.06
C GLY A 436 -26.91 24.07 1.94
N TYR A 437 -25.84 24.55 1.30
CA TYR A 437 -25.26 23.86 0.15
C TYR A 437 -23.98 23.12 0.54
N PHE A 438 -23.89 21.85 0.14
CA PHE A 438 -22.62 21.14 0.16
C PHE A 438 -21.74 21.60 -1.01
N PHE A 439 -20.47 21.90 -0.72
CA PHE A 439 -19.48 22.25 -1.73
C PHE A 439 -18.10 21.71 -1.35
N SER A 440 -17.45 21.08 -2.33
CA SER A 440 -16.03 20.73 -2.26
C SER A 440 -15.34 21.24 -3.52
N SER A 441 -14.19 21.92 -3.34
CA SER A 441 -13.42 22.46 -4.48
C SER A 441 -12.83 21.38 -5.38
N ALA A 442 -12.55 20.20 -4.84
CA ALA A 442 -11.90 19.09 -5.55
C ALA A 442 -12.73 17.80 -5.54
N GLY A 443 -13.74 17.70 -4.66
CA GLY A 443 -14.63 16.54 -4.61
C GLY A 443 -15.42 16.38 -5.91
N GLY A 444 -15.33 15.19 -6.52
CA GLY A 444 -15.97 14.90 -7.79
C GLY A 444 -15.34 15.60 -9.00
N SER A 445 -14.08 16.04 -8.91
CA SER A 445 -13.37 16.63 -10.04
C SER A 445 -13.27 15.67 -11.24
N PRO A 446 -13.19 16.18 -12.49
CA PRO A 446 -13.11 15.33 -13.68
C PRO A 446 -11.99 14.26 -13.60
N VAL A 447 -10.82 14.63 -13.12
CA VAL A 447 -9.69 13.67 -12.95
C VAL A 447 -10.05 12.57 -11.95
N SER A 448 -10.61 12.94 -10.78
CA SER A 448 -10.99 11.96 -9.75
C SER A 448 -12.08 11.02 -10.25
N CYS A 449 -13.11 11.54 -10.96
CA CYS A 449 -14.17 10.71 -11.54
C CYS A 449 -13.64 9.75 -12.61
N GLN A 450 -12.80 10.23 -13.52
CA GLN A 450 -12.21 9.38 -14.57
C GLN A 450 -11.29 8.30 -13.99
N VAL A 451 -10.48 8.64 -12.97
CA VAL A 451 -9.65 7.67 -12.26
C VAL A 451 -10.53 6.64 -11.53
N GLY A 452 -11.58 7.09 -10.81
CA GLY A 452 -12.51 6.19 -10.12
C GLY A 452 -13.22 5.21 -11.08
N MET A 453 -13.66 5.68 -12.26
CA MET A 453 -14.22 4.80 -13.31
C MET A 453 -13.19 3.80 -13.82
N ALA A 454 -11.96 4.24 -14.09
CA ALA A 454 -10.88 3.36 -14.54
C ALA A 454 -10.50 2.32 -13.48
N VAL A 455 -10.61 2.64 -12.18
CA VAL A 455 -10.43 1.65 -11.11
C VAL A 455 -11.48 0.54 -11.23
N LEU A 456 -12.76 0.89 -11.37
CA LEU A 456 -13.84 -0.10 -11.53
C LEU A 456 -13.65 -0.95 -12.79
N ASP A 457 -13.22 -0.35 -13.91
CA ASP A 457 -12.94 -1.10 -15.14
C ASP A 457 -11.82 -2.14 -14.94
N VAL A 458 -10.69 -1.71 -14.37
CA VAL A 458 -9.54 -2.61 -14.13
C VAL A 458 -9.90 -3.72 -13.13
N MET A 459 -10.63 -3.39 -12.07
CA MET A 459 -11.10 -4.38 -11.10
C MET A 459 -11.91 -5.48 -11.76
N GLN A 460 -12.79 -5.12 -12.70
CA GLN A 460 -13.61 -6.07 -13.46
C GLN A 460 -12.77 -6.85 -14.49
N GLU A 461 -11.96 -6.15 -15.29
CA GLU A 461 -11.16 -6.76 -16.37
C GLU A 461 -10.11 -7.73 -15.83
N GLU A 462 -9.43 -7.37 -14.72
CA GLU A 462 -8.41 -8.19 -14.07
C GLU A 462 -8.99 -9.14 -13.00
N LYS A 463 -10.31 -9.15 -12.81
CA LYS A 463 -11.03 -10.01 -11.85
C LYS A 463 -10.48 -9.92 -10.42
N LEU A 464 -10.25 -8.69 -9.95
CA LEU A 464 -9.58 -8.48 -8.66
C LEU A 464 -10.45 -8.89 -7.47
N TRP A 465 -11.76 -8.83 -7.61
CA TRP A 465 -12.67 -9.32 -6.58
C TRP A 465 -12.57 -10.85 -6.45
N GLU A 466 -12.64 -11.58 -7.56
CA GLU A 466 -12.44 -13.03 -7.59
C GLU A 466 -11.04 -13.43 -7.09
N ASN A 467 -10.01 -12.60 -7.39
CA ASN A 467 -8.68 -12.80 -6.85
C ASN A 467 -8.66 -12.69 -5.32
N ALA A 468 -9.37 -11.70 -4.75
CA ALA A 468 -9.51 -11.56 -3.31
C ALA A 468 -10.20 -12.78 -2.68
N GLN A 469 -11.22 -13.35 -3.33
CA GLN A 469 -11.89 -14.56 -2.88
C GLN A 469 -10.96 -15.77 -2.91
N VAL A 470 -10.36 -16.05 -4.06
CA VAL A 470 -9.58 -17.28 -4.29
C VAL A 470 -8.23 -17.24 -3.59
N VAL A 471 -7.44 -16.18 -3.85
CA VAL A 471 -6.09 -16.05 -3.28
C VAL A 471 -6.18 -15.64 -1.80
N GLY A 472 -7.14 -14.80 -1.42
CA GLY A 472 -7.41 -14.46 -0.03
C GLY A 472 -7.83 -15.67 0.81
N GLY A 473 -8.68 -16.55 0.27
CA GLY A 473 -9.05 -17.81 0.92
C GLY A 473 -7.84 -18.74 1.13
N HIS A 474 -6.97 -18.85 0.12
CA HIS A 474 -5.69 -19.55 0.26
C HIS A 474 -4.81 -18.91 1.35
N PHE A 475 -4.74 -17.59 1.36
CA PHE A 475 -3.95 -16.83 2.34
C PHE A 475 -4.42 -17.10 3.77
N LYS A 476 -5.72 -16.95 4.03
CA LYS A 476 -6.31 -17.22 5.34
C LYS A 476 -5.98 -18.64 5.83
N LYS A 477 -6.21 -19.64 4.97
CA LYS A 477 -5.89 -21.04 5.29
C LYS A 477 -4.42 -21.27 5.63
N ARG A 478 -3.50 -20.62 4.89
CA ARG A 478 -2.06 -20.71 5.17
C ARG A 478 -1.70 -20.07 6.51
N LEU A 479 -2.31 -18.92 6.85
CA LEU A 479 -2.10 -18.24 8.13
C LEU A 479 -2.69 -19.04 9.30
N GLU A 480 -3.89 -19.58 9.15
CA GLU A 480 -4.52 -20.42 10.17
C GLU A 480 -3.66 -21.63 10.54
N ALA A 481 -2.97 -22.23 9.57
CA ALA A 481 -2.05 -23.33 9.83
C ALA A 481 -0.85 -22.93 10.74
N LEU A 482 -0.52 -21.64 10.85
CA LEU A 482 0.53 -21.17 11.76
C LEU A 482 0.11 -21.22 13.23
N ILE A 483 -1.18 -21.27 13.54
CA ILE A 483 -1.70 -21.35 14.92
C ILE A 483 -1.20 -22.61 15.63
N ASP A 484 -1.16 -23.73 14.91
CA ASP A 484 -0.70 -25.00 15.46
C ASP A 484 0.82 -25.13 15.56
N ILE A 485 1.54 -24.33 14.75
CA ILE A 485 3.01 -24.38 14.63
C ILE A 485 3.68 -23.40 15.60
N HIS A 486 3.10 -22.21 15.75
CA HIS A 486 3.69 -21.11 16.51
C HIS A 486 2.81 -20.69 17.69
N PRO A 487 3.23 -20.95 18.94
CA PRO A 487 2.45 -20.60 20.14
C PRO A 487 2.06 -19.12 20.23
N LEU A 488 2.89 -18.24 19.66
CA LEU A 488 2.66 -16.80 19.63
C LEU A 488 1.44 -16.40 18.76
N VAL A 489 1.05 -17.22 17.77
CA VAL A 489 -0.10 -16.95 16.92
C VAL A 489 -1.37 -17.38 17.63
N GLY A 490 -2.19 -16.40 18.07
CA GLY A 490 -3.42 -16.64 18.81
C GLY A 490 -4.64 -16.87 17.93
N ALA A 491 -4.80 -16.01 16.91
CA ALA A 491 -5.94 -16.08 15.99
C ALA A 491 -5.63 -15.48 14.63
N VAL A 492 -6.42 -15.86 13.63
CA VAL A 492 -6.45 -15.24 12.30
C VAL A 492 -7.85 -14.70 12.06
N HIS A 493 -7.96 -13.41 11.82
CA HIS A 493 -9.20 -12.67 11.62
C HIS A 493 -9.43 -12.33 10.15
N GLY A 494 -10.69 -12.01 9.79
CA GLY A 494 -11.06 -11.45 8.51
C GLY A 494 -11.23 -12.44 7.37
N SER A 495 -11.35 -11.91 6.16
CA SER A 495 -11.52 -12.68 4.92
C SER A 495 -10.93 -11.92 3.72
N GLY A 496 -10.82 -12.63 2.58
CA GLY A 496 -10.29 -12.05 1.36
C GLY A 496 -8.89 -11.46 1.56
N PHE A 497 -8.71 -10.21 1.13
CA PHE A 497 -7.48 -9.44 1.35
C PHE A 497 -7.61 -8.42 2.50
N TYR A 498 -8.40 -8.74 3.49
CA TYR A 498 -8.43 -8.02 4.76
C TYR A 498 -8.33 -9.01 5.91
N LEU A 499 -7.12 -9.30 6.34
CA LEU A 499 -6.81 -10.30 7.35
C LEU A 499 -6.05 -9.66 8.52
N GLY A 500 -6.15 -10.29 9.69
CA GLY A 500 -5.37 -9.95 10.86
C GLY A 500 -4.76 -11.21 11.46
N VAL A 501 -3.47 -11.18 11.81
CA VAL A 501 -2.83 -12.22 12.61
C VAL A 501 -2.59 -11.66 14.00
N GLU A 502 -3.35 -12.13 14.98
CA GLU A 502 -3.26 -11.67 16.35
C GLU A 502 -2.23 -12.47 17.14
N LEU A 503 -1.24 -11.75 17.70
CA LEU A 503 -0.14 -12.34 18.45
C LEU A 503 -0.39 -12.19 19.96
N ILE A 504 -0.20 -13.28 20.68
CA ILE A 504 -0.43 -13.38 22.13
C ILE A 504 0.71 -14.13 22.80
N ARG A 505 1.02 -13.78 24.05
CA ARG A 505 2.00 -14.48 24.88
C ARG A 505 1.42 -15.69 25.58
N ASN A 506 0.12 -15.67 25.85
CA ASN A 506 -0.57 -16.72 26.60
C ASN A 506 -1.97 -16.97 26.01
N ARG A 507 -2.29 -18.22 25.71
CA ARG A 507 -3.58 -18.63 25.08
C ARG A 507 -4.79 -18.59 26.03
N GLU A 508 -4.57 -18.64 27.35
CA GLU A 508 -5.64 -18.59 28.33
C GLU A 508 -6.03 -17.13 28.65
N THR A 509 -5.01 -16.31 28.94
CA THR A 509 -5.21 -14.90 29.30
C THR A 509 -5.34 -13.98 28.10
N LEU A 510 -4.92 -14.41 26.90
CA LEU A 510 -4.79 -13.62 25.66
C LEU A 510 -3.89 -12.39 25.83
N GLU A 511 -2.85 -12.49 26.66
CA GLU A 511 -1.90 -11.39 26.87
C GLU A 511 -1.31 -10.92 25.52
N PRO A 512 -1.43 -9.63 25.16
CA PRO A 512 -0.93 -9.13 23.88
C PRO A 512 0.59 -9.22 23.74
N ALA A 513 1.08 -9.66 22.60
CA ALA A 513 2.51 -9.71 22.26
C ALA A 513 2.94 -8.45 21.50
N THR A 514 2.83 -7.27 22.12
CA THR A 514 3.01 -5.96 21.48
C THR A 514 4.44 -5.74 21.00
N GLU A 515 5.43 -6.01 21.87
CA GLU A 515 6.86 -5.82 21.55
C GLU A 515 7.29 -6.80 20.47
N GLU A 516 6.86 -8.05 20.57
CA GLU A 516 7.15 -9.11 19.61
C GLU A 516 6.55 -8.77 18.24
N THR A 517 5.34 -8.21 18.20
CA THR A 517 4.70 -7.80 16.93
C THR A 517 5.48 -6.68 16.26
N THR A 518 5.99 -5.72 17.01
CA THR A 518 6.81 -4.63 16.49
C THR A 518 8.14 -5.16 15.96
N ALA A 519 8.85 -6.00 16.73
CA ALA A 519 10.12 -6.61 16.31
C ALA A 519 9.93 -7.47 15.05
N LEU A 520 8.83 -8.22 14.98
CA LEU A 520 8.48 -9.03 13.82
C LEU A 520 8.26 -8.17 12.56
N CYS A 521 7.59 -7.01 12.66
CA CYS A 521 7.43 -6.09 11.53
C CYS A 521 8.77 -5.55 11.04
N ASP A 522 9.69 -5.17 11.93
CA ASP A 522 11.04 -4.73 11.56
C ASP A 522 11.83 -5.85 10.88
N ARG A 523 11.74 -7.07 11.41
CA ARG A 523 12.42 -8.23 10.82
C ARG A 523 11.86 -8.61 9.45
N LEU A 524 10.54 -8.55 9.26
CA LEU A 524 9.90 -8.76 7.95
C LEU A 524 10.37 -7.71 6.92
N ARG A 525 10.53 -6.44 7.33
CA ARG A 525 11.10 -5.39 6.46
C ARG A 525 12.49 -5.77 5.97
N GLU A 526 13.35 -6.30 6.83
CA GLU A 526 14.68 -6.79 6.45
C GLU A 526 14.61 -7.95 5.44
N LEU A 527 13.54 -8.72 5.47
CA LEU A 527 13.27 -9.81 4.52
C LEU A 527 12.49 -9.34 3.26
N GLY A 528 12.33 -8.04 3.06
CA GLY A 528 11.68 -7.49 1.88
C GLY A 528 10.15 -7.46 1.94
N ILE A 529 9.56 -7.30 3.13
CA ILE A 529 8.12 -7.26 3.34
C ILE A 529 7.74 -6.05 4.20
N PHE A 530 6.80 -5.23 3.74
CA PHE A 530 6.23 -4.15 4.53
C PHE A 530 5.00 -4.61 5.30
N MET A 531 5.08 -4.50 6.63
CA MET A 531 4.01 -4.79 7.58
C MET A 531 3.96 -3.76 8.70
N GLN A 532 2.80 -3.66 9.35
CA GLN A 532 2.60 -2.80 10.52
C GLN A 532 1.64 -3.47 11.52
N PRO A 533 1.82 -3.22 12.82
CA PRO A 533 0.87 -3.62 13.83
C PRO A 533 -0.37 -2.73 13.80
N THR A 534 -1.48 -3.23 14.36
CA THR A 534 -2.74 -2.51 14.54
C THR A 534 -3.46 -2.99 15.80
N GLY A 535 -4.65 -2.42 16.04
CA GLY A 535 -5.44 -2.61 17.25
C GLY A 535 -4.92 -1.77 18.42
N ASP A 536 -5.75 -1.59 19.43
CA ASP A 536 -5.41 -0.76 20.59
C ASP A 536 -4.20 -1.29 21.38
N TYR A 537 -3.89 -2.58 21.25
CA TYR A 537 -2.72 -3.22 21.87
C TYR A 537 -1.52 -3.37 20.92
N LEU A 538 -1.63 -2.96 19.64
CA LEU A 538 -0.58 -3.07 18.61
C LEU A 538 0.01 -4.50 18.50
N ASN A 539 -0.82 -5.51 18.69
CA ASN A 539 -0.42 -6.93 18.67
C ASN A 539 -1.01 -7.73 17.50
N ILE A 540 -1.60 -7.04 16.52
CA ILE A 540 -2.20 -7.68 15.34
C ILE A 540 -1.48 -7.21 14.08
N LEU A 541 -0.99 -8.13 13.26
CA LEU A 541 -0.48 -7.83 11.93
C LEU A 541 -1.66 -7.50 11.02
N LYS A 542 -1.74 -6.25 10.55
CA LYS A 542 -2.82 -5.77 9.68
C LYS A 542 -2.49 -6.05 8.22
N ILE A 543 -3.05 -7.12 7.68
CA ILE A 543 -2.80 -7.60 6.32
C ILE A 543 -3.88 -7.09 5.37
N LYS A 544 -3.52 -6.14 4.50
CA LYS A 544 -4.43 -5.53 3.52
C LYS A 544 -3.69 -5.11 2.26
N PRO A 545 -3.11 -6.09 1.53
CA PRO A 545 -2.30 -5.84 0.35
C PRO A 545 -3.13 -5.25 -0.81
N PRO A 546 -2.47 -4.74 -1.87
CA PRO A 546 -3.12 -4.52 -3.15
C PRO A 546 -3.85 -5.78 -3.65
N MET A 547 -5.02 -5.62 -4.29
CA MET A 547 -5.84 -6.76 -4.70
C MET A 547 -5.27 -7.55 -5.89
N VAL A 548 -4.19 -7.06 -6.50
CA VAL A 548 -3.39 -7.78 -7.53
C VAL A 548 -2.40 -8.78 -6.94
N THR A 549 -2.40 -8.96 -5.62
CA THR A 549 -1.49 -9.87 -4.92
C THR A 549 -1.67 -11.31 -5.41
N SER A 550 -0.56 -11.93 -5.79
CA SER A 550 -0.54 -13.27 -6.33
C SER A 550 -0.46 -14.34 -5.22
N ARG A 551 -0.81 -15.57 -5.58
CA ARG A 551 -0.60 -16.74 -4.69
C ARG A 551 0.87 -16.90 -4.29
N GLN A 552 1.80 -16.66 -5.23
CA GLN A 552 3.24 -16.74 -4.96
C GLN A 552 3.67 -15.71 -3.90
N SER A 553 3.20 -14.47 -4.02
CA SER A 553 3.49 -13.43 -3.01
C SER A 553 2.91 -13.77 -1.64
N VAL A 554 1.71 -14.38 -1.60
CA VAL A 554 1.11 -14.88 -0.36
C VAL A 554 1.97 -15.98 0.27
N ASP A 555 2.39 -16.97 -0.54
CA ASP A 555 3.22 -18.07 -0.05
C ASP A 555 4.56 -17.53 0.48
N PHE A 556 5.21 -16.63 -0.24
CA PHE A 556 6.43 -15.95 0.21
C PHE A 556 6.22 -15.24 1.56
N PHE A 557 5.13 -14.46 1.70
CA PHE A 557 4.84 -13.78 2.96
C PHE A 557 4.69 -14.76 4.13
N VAL A 558 3.88 -15.82 3.95
CA VAL A 558 3.62 -16.78 5.04
C VAL A 558 4.88 -17.57 5.42
N ASP A 559 5.70 -17.94 4.43
CA ASP A 559 6.95 -18.63 4.68
C ASP A 559 7.94 -17.75 5.47
N MET A 560 8.04 -16.46 5.12
CA MET A 560 8.89 -15.52 5.86
C MET A 560 8.33 -15.21 7.25
N LEU A 561 7.02 -15.07 7.40
CA LEU A 561 6.38 -14.90 8.71
C LEU A 561 6.66 -16.10 9.61
N SER A 562 6.46 -17.33 9.10
CA SER A 562 6.76 -18.56 9.85
C SER A 562 8.24 -18.66 10.24
N LYS A 563 9.14 -18.28 9.33
CA LYS A 563 10.59 -18.25 9.60
C LYS A 563 10.92 -17.30 10.74
N VAL A 564 10.41 -16.05 10.72
CA VAL A 564 10.69 -15.05 11.76
C VAL A 564 10.12 -15.49 13.10
N LEU A 565 8.90 -16.05 13.11
CA LEU A 565 8.30 -16.60 14.33
C LEU A 565 9.12 -17.77 14.92
N ALA A 566 9.81 -18.54 14.08
CA ALA A 566 10.68 -19.63 14.52
C ALA A 566 12.08 -19.17 14.98
N GLU A 567 12.54 -17.98 14.56
CA GLU A 567 13.83 -17.41 15.01
C GLU A 567 13.80 -17.01 16.50
N GLY A 568 12.61 -16.80 17.07
CA GLY A 568 12.39 -16.26 18.42
C GLY A 568 12.54 -14.74 18.42
N LEU A 569 11.58 -14.04 19.03
CA LEU A 569 11.49 -12.56 19.08
C LEU A 569 11.71 -12.05 20.50
#